data_1e9f675b55df842cf937db06c018821a
#
_entry.id   1e9f675b55df842cf937db06c018821a
#
_cell.length_a   1.000
_cell.length_b   1.000
_cell.length_c   1.000
_cell.angle_alpha   90.00
_cell.angle_beta   90.00
_cell.angle_gamma   90.00
#
_symmetry.space_group_name_H-M   'P 1'
#
loop_
_entity.id
_entity.type
_entity.pdbx_description
1 polymer ?
#
loop_
_entity_poly.entity_id
_entity_poly.type
_entity_poly.pdbx_seq_one_letter_code
_entity_poly.pdbx_strand_id
1 'polypeptide(L)'
;GSSRKRYVSYFRYALLERVKEDNVIYHGLAGHFFLEGLSHLLKVRILADMDDRAQLESEREGIPFDKAKNLLKKDDEERRKWSMQLYNMDPQDPSIYDMVLHIKKLGTEDAVDLICEAVQKEQFQSTDASRQAVEDMLLAAEAKVRLVEKFPDAEVFAEKGNVNVKMEGLYDQEEAVKKKVEELVSQVPGVQKCSVSMVYMDR
;
A
#
# COMPACT_ATOMS: atom_id res chain seq x y z
N GLY A 1 12.02 11.67 -6.49
CA GLY A 1 13.30 11.09 -6.41
C GLY A 1 13.49 10.09 -5.27
N SER A 2 14.71 9.86 -4.87
CA SER A 2 15.13 8.86 -3.86
C SER A 2 14.39 8.98 -2.52
N SER A 3 14.14 10.18 -2.03
CA SER A 3 13.44 10.43 -0.76
C SER A 3 12.01 9.87 -0.77
N ARG A 4 11.29 9.97 -1.89
CA ARG A 4 9.93 9.41 -2.05
C ARG A 4 9.95 7.89 -2.02
N LYS A 5 10.88 7.26 -2.76
CA LYS A 5 11.01 5.79 -2.80
C LYS A 5 11.35 5.22 -1.43
N ARG A 6 12.21 5.90 -0.68
CA ARG A 6 12.52 5.56 0.70
C ARG A 6 11.29 5.63 1.60
N TYR A 7 10.57 6.74 1.59
CA TYR A 7 9.33 6.89 2.38
C TYR A 7 8.31 5.78 2.08
N VAL A 8 8.05 5.53 0.79
CA VAL A 8 7.12 4.47 0.35
C VAL A 8 7.57 3.10 0.83
N SER A 9 8.86 2.78 0.77
CA SER A 9 9.40 1.49 1.20
C SER A 9 9.24 1.26 2.70
N TYR A 10 9.56 2.27 3.53
CA TYR A 10 9.38 2.19 4.98
C TYR A 10 7.91 2.13 5.38
N PHE A 11 7.06 2.92 4.72
CA PHE A 11 5.62 2.90 4.99
C PHE A 11 5.01 1.53 4.66
N ARG A 12 5.35 0.96 3.50
CA ARG A 12 4.90 -0.38 3.09
C ARG A 12 5.32 -1.45 4.10
N TYR A 13 6.57 -1.43 4.52
CA TYR A 13 7.08 -2.36 5.51
C TYR A 13 6.31 -2.24 6.84
N ALA A 14 6.16 -1.04 7.38
CA ALA A 14 5.44 -0.80 8.62
C ALA A 14 3.97 -1.22 8.54
N LEU A 15 3.30 -0.97 7.41
CA LEU A 15 1.93 -1.40 7.19
C LEU A 15 1.81 -2.93 7.19
N LEU A 16 2.70 -3.62 6.48
CA LEU A 16 2.69 -5.08 6.40
C LEU A 16 2.99 -5.75 7.75
N GLU A 17 3.84 -5.18 8.58
CA GLU A 17 4.05 -5.67 9.94
C GLU A 17 2.76 -5.65 10.77
N ARG A 18 1.90 -4.65 10.58
CA ARG A 18 0.60 -4.56 11.25
C ARG A 18 -0.41 -5.52 10.64
N VAL A 19 -0.47 -5.61 9.33
CA VAL A 19 -1.37 -6.52 8.61
C VAL A 19 -1.10 -7.98 8.94
N LYS A 20 0.15 -8.35 9.19
CA LYS A 20 0.52 -9.71 9.62
C LYS A 20 -0.18 -10.17 10.89
N GLU A 21 -0.51 -9.27 11.79
CA GLU A 21 -1.21 -9.57 13.05
C GLU A 21 -2.66 -10.01 12.84
N ASP A 22 -3.23 -9.77 11.65
CA ASP A 22 -4.65 -9.97 11.30
C ASP A 22 -5.61 -9.15 12.19
N ASN A 23 -6.90 -9.16 11.90
CA ASN A 23 -7.93 -8.42 12.63
C ASN A 23 -7.60 -6.93 12.83
N VAL A 24 -7.08 -6.30 11.79
CA VAL A 24 -6.63 -4.91 11.77
C VAL A 24 -7.56 -4.09 10.89
N ILE A 25 -7.93 -2.90 11.37
CA ILE A 25 -8.60 -1.88 10.56
C ILE A 25 -7.57 -0.80 10.25
N TYR A 26 -7.33 -0.58 8.95
CA TYR A 26 -6.55 0.54 8.47
C TYR A 26 -7.48 1.59 7.84
N HIS A 27 -7.32 2.84 8.23
CA HIS A 27 -7.95 3.96 7.54
C HIS A 27 -6.89 4.98 7.11
N GLY A 28 -7.10 5.58 5.97
CA GLY A 28 -6.16 6.55 5.43
C GLY A 28 -6.05 6.46 3.92
N LEU A 29 -5.10 7.20 3.37
CA LEU A 29 -4.87 7.26 1.94
C LEU A 29 -3.96 6.11 1.50
N ALA A 30 -4.43 5.38 0.48
CA ALA A 30 -3.61 4.51 -0.36
C ALA A 30 -2.97 3.27 0.29
N GLY A 31 -3.24 2.96 1.57
CA GLY A 31 -2.70 1.74 2.20
C GLY A 31 -3.06 0.45 1.45
N HIS A 32 -4.27 0.40 0.90
CA HIS A 32 -4.76 -0.74 0.13
C HIS A 32 -3.96 -1.01 -1.17
N PHE A 33 -3.27 -0.01 -1.72
CA PHE A 33 -2.42 -0.19 -2.91
C PHE A 33 -1.20 -1.08 -2.63
N PHE A 34 -0.72 -1.09 -1.38
CA PHE A 34 0.40 -1.95 -0.97
C PHE A 34 0.00 -3.39 -0.68
N LEU A 35 -1.30 -3.64 -0.58
CA LEU A 35 -1.87 -4.92 -0.16
C LEU A 35 -2.62 -5.62 -1.28
N GLU A 36 -2.40 -5.20 -2.52
CA GLU A 36 -2.99 -5.82 -3.70
C GLU A 36 -2.64 -7.32 -3.77
N GLY A 37 -3.63 -8.13 -4.08
CA GLY A 37 -3.48 -9.58 -4.17
C GLY A 37 -3.72 -10.35 -2.87
N LEU A 38 -3.97 -9.68 -1.73
CA LEU A 38 -4.36 -10.34 -0.49
C LEU A 38 -5.86 -10.68 -0.50
N SER A 39 -6.19 -11.96 -0.44
CA SER A 39 -7.58 -12.42 -0.49
C SER A 39 -8.39 -12.10 0.77
N HIS A 40 -7.75 -12.04 1.94
CA HIS A 40 -8.44 -11.75 3.21
C HIS A 40 -8.48 -10.25 3.55
N LEU A 41 -8.40 -9.40 2.56
CA LEU A 41 -8.50 -7.94 2.68
C LEU A 41 -9.84 -7.46 2.15
N LEU A 42 -10.67 -6.84 2.99
CA LEU A 42 -11.87 -6.12 2.57
C LEU A 42 -11.53 -4.64 2.34
N LYS A 43 -11.65 -4.18 1.10
CA LYS A 43 -11.38 -2.79 0.71
C LYS A 43 -12.68 -2.01 0.62
N VAL A 44 -12.84 -1.02 1.48
CA VAL A 44 -14.06 -0.21 1.58
C VAL A 44 -13.77 1.25 1.30
N ARG A 45 -14.58 1.86 0.47
CA ARG A 45 -14.60 3.30 0.26
C ARG A 45 -15.89 3.89 0.83
N ILE A 46 -15.75 4.91 1.67
CA ILE A 46 -16.86 5.66 2.24
C ILE A 46 -16.99 7.00 1.48
N LEU A 47 -18.19 7.27 0.98
CA LEU A 47 -18.53 8.52 0.31
C LEU A 47 -19.53 9.32 1.14
N ALA A 48 -19.41 10.62 1.10
CA ALA A 48 -20.42 11.55 1.56
C ALA A 48 -20.46 12.76 0.61
N ASP A 49 -21.61 13.41 0.55
CA ASP A 49 -21.77 14.60 -0.29
C ASP A 49 -20.82 15.71 0.18
N MET A 50 -20.31 16.49 -0.78
CA MET A 50 -19.35 17.57 -0.47
C MET A 50 -19.90 18.57 0.54
N ASP A 51 -21.18 18.91 0.44
CA ASP A 51 -21.80 19.89 1.34
C ASP A 51 -21.96 19.33 2.76
N ASP A 52 -22.32 18.06 2.92
CA ASP A 52 -22.38 17.39 4.20
C ASP A 52 -20.99 17.31 4.86
N ARG A 53 -19.96 16.96 4.07
CA ARG A 53 -18.57 16.97 4.52
C ARG A 53 -18.10 18.36 4.94
N ALA A 54 -18.42 19.38 4.14
CA ALA A 54 -18.04 20.77 4.42
C ALA A 54 -18.71 21.30 5.68
N GLN A 55 -19.95 20.92 5.94
CA GLN A 55 -20.65 21.28 7.17
C GLN A 55 -19.96 20.69 8.41
N LEU A 56 -19.68 19.39 8.38
CA LEU A 56 -18.96 18.71 9.47
C LEU A 56 -17.58 19.32 9.72
N GLU A 57 -16.83 19.62 8.66
CA GLU A 57 -15.50 20.22 8.76
C GLU A 57 -15.57 21.65 9.31
N SER A 58 -16.55 22.43 8.88
CA SER A 58 -16.83 23.78 9.39
C SER A 58 -17.09 23.77 10.89
N GLU A 59 -17.92 22.85 11.36
CA GLU A 59 -18.25 22.68 12.78
C GLU A 59 -17.04 22.21 13.60
N ARG A 60 -16.32 21.22 13.10
CA ARG A 60 -15.14 20.63 13.77
C ARG A 60 -14.01 21.65 13.94
N GLU A 61 -13.70 22.40 12.90
CA GLU A 61 -12.57 23.33 12.87
C GLU A 61 -12.94 24.77 13.25
N GLY A 62 -14.23 25.07 13.42
CA GLY A 62 -14.70 26.42 13.72
C GLY A 62 -14.41 27.43 12.60
N ILE A 63 -14.47 27.01 11.34
CA ILE A 63 -14.22 27.82 10.15
C ILE A 63 -15.48 28.00 9.30
N PRO A 64 -15.58 29.06 8.48
CA PRO A 64 -16.73 29.25 7.59
C PRO A 64 -16.92 28.07 6.62
N PHE A 65 -18.17 27.72 6.30
CA PHE A 65 -18.57 26.64 5.40
C PHE A 65 -17.83 26.68 4.06
N ASP A 66 -17.80 27.84 3.39
CA ASP A 66 -17.13 27.97 2.10
C ASP A 66 -15.61 27.72 2.19
N LYS A 67 -14.99 28.11 3.28
CA LYS A 67 -13.58 27.83 3.55
C LYS A 67 -13.36 26.33 3.74
N ALA A 68 -14.19 25.67 4.52
CA ALA A 68 -14.14 24.23 4.74
C ALA A 68 -14.32 23.46 3.41
N LYS A 69 -15.32 23.86 2.61
CA LYS A 69 -15.59 23.27 1.29
C LYS A 69 -14.40 23.38 0.33
N ASN A 70 -13.76 24.55 0.29
CA ASN A 70 -12.59 24.79 -0.58
C ASN A 70 -11.38 23.98 -0.12
N LEU A 71 -11.14 23.85 1.20
CA LEU A 71 -10.08 23.01 1.75
C LEU A 71 -10.28 21.55 1.37
N LEU A 72 -11.49 21.01 1.57
CA LEU A 72 -11.79 19.62 1.24
C LEU A 72 -11.63 19.32 -0.26
N LYS A 73 -12.05 20.23 -1.14
CA LYS A 73 -11.84 20.06 -2.58
C LYS A 73 -10.36 20.01 -2.95
N LYS A 74 -9.56 20.88 -2.35
CA LYS A 74 -8.11 20.89 -2.55
C LYS A 74 -7.46 19.62 -2.06
N ASP A 75 -7.81 19.17 -0.86
CA ASP A 75 -7.29 17.94 -0.29
C ASP A 75 -7.63 16.70 -1.12
N ASP A 76 -8.88 16.60 -1.59
CA ASP A 76 -9.33 15.51 -2.46
C ASP A 76 -8.52 15.47 -3.78
N GLU A 77 -8.28 16.65 -4.37
CA GLU A 77 -7.49 16.76 -5.59
C GLU A 77 -6.01 16.40 -5.37
N GLU A 78 -5.42 16.87 -4.28
CA GLU A 78 -4.03 16.54 -3.91
C GLU A 78 -3.85 15.04 -3.64
N ARG A 79 -4.79 14.41 -2.93
CA ARG A 79 -4.81 12.96 -2.69
C ARG A 79 -4.92 12.16 -3.98
N ARG A 80 -5.79 12.60 -4.89
CA ARG A 80 -5.93 11.96 -6.20
C ARG A 80 -4.65 12.05 -7.02
N LYS A 81 -4.07 13.25 -7.12
CA LYS A 81 -2.79 13.47 -7.82
C LYS A 81 -1.67 12.60 -7.23
N TRP A 82 -1.60 12.54 -5.92
CA TRP A 82 -0.61 11.73 -5.22
C TRP A 82 -0.75 10.23 -5.54
N SER A 83 -1.97 9.70 -5.51
CA SER A 83 -2.27 8.31 -5.85
C SER A 83 -1.93 7.98 -7.30
N MET A 84 -2.31 8.87 -8.23
CA MET A 84 -1.97 8.71 -9.64
C MET A 84 -0.45 8.71 -9.89
N GLN A 85 0.29 9.60 -9.23
CA GLN A 85 1.74 9.71 -9.42
C GLN A 85 2.53 8.54 -8.83
N LEU A 86 2.08 7.98 -7.71
CA LEU A 86 2.80 6.91 -7.02
C LEU A 86 2.40 5.52 -7.49
N TYR A 87 1.13 5.31 -7.81
CA TYR A 87 0.58 3.98 -8.05
C TYR A 87 -0.11 3.85 -9.39
N ASN A 88 -0.24 4.94 -10.14
CA ASN A 88 -1.04 5.00 -11.37
C ASN A 88 -2.48 4.49 -11.14
N MET A 89 -3.03 4.76 -9.97
CA MET A 89 -4.37 4.36 -9.56
C MET A 89 -5.20 5.58 -9.17
N ASP A 90 -6.42 5.66 -9.72
CA ASP A 90 -7.39 6.68 -9.33
C ASP A 90 -8.18 6.20 -8.10
N PRO A 91 -8.05 6.86 -6.93
CA PRO A 91 -8.78 6.46 -5.73
C PRO A 91 -10.31 6.63 -5.86
N GLN A 92 -10.78 7.27 -6.92
CA GLN A 92 -12.21 7.42 -7.21
C GLN A 92 -12.77 6.26 -8.04
N ASP A 93 -11.92 5.42 -8.62
CA ASP A 93 -12.34 4.25 -9.38
C ASP A 93 -12.98 3.22 -8.44
N PRO A 94 -14.29 2.92 -8.59
CA PRO A 94 -14.96 1.96 -7.72
C PRO A 94 -14.42 0.51 -7.89
N SER A 95 -13.80 0.19 -9.01
CA SER A 95 -13.31 -1.16 -9.31
C SER A 95 -12.14 -1.61 -8.41
N ILE A 96 -11.45 -0.67 -7.76
CA ILE A 96 -10.36 -0.98 -6.83
C ILE A 96 -10.82 -1.26 -5.39
N TYR A 97 -12.13 -1.23 -5.14
CA TYR A 97 -12.74 -1.51 -3.85
C TYR A 97 -13.69 -2.70 -3.92
N ASP A 98 -13.89 -3.38 -2.80
CA ASP A 98 -14.89 -4.44 -2.67
C ASP A 98 -16.28 -3.86 -2.32
N MET A 99 -16.29 -2.73 -1.60
CA MET A 99 -17.52 -2.01 -1.25
C MET A 99 -17.31 -0.51 -1.41
N VAL A 100 -18.35 0.17 -1.92
CA VAL A 100 -18.43 1.64 -1.93
C VAL A 100 -19.77 2.01 -1.27
N LEU A 101 -19.71 2.73 -0.14
CA LEU A 101 -20.86 3.11 0.65
C LEU A 101 -21.05 4.63 0.65
N HIS A 102 -22.22 5.09 0.23
CA HIS A 102 -22.58 6.50 0.25
C HIS A 102 -23.38 6.81 1.51
N ILE A 103 -22.77 7.52 2.44
CA ILE A 103 -23.40 7.94 3.68
C ILE A 103 -24.27 9.17 3.42
N LYS A 104 -25.59 8.98 3.42
CA LYS A 104 -26.62 10.01 3.34
C LYS A 104 -27.94 9.47 3.85
N LYS A 105 -28.72 8.78 3.00
CA LYS A 105 -29.90 8.03 3.42
C LYS A 105 -29.48 6.81 4.25
N LEU A 106 -28.40 6.16 3.83
CA LEU A 106 -27.72 5.14 4.63
C LEU A 106 -26.95 5.83 5.74
N GLY A 107 -27.26 5.52 6.99
CA GLY A 107 -26.60 6.07 8.17
C GLY A 107 -25.24 5.43 8.45
N THR A 108 -24.48 6.02 9.36
CA THR A 108 -23.17 5.50 9.77
C THR A 108 -23.28 4.11 10.40
N GLU A 109 -24.28 3.90 11.28
CA GLU A 109 -24.51 2.59 11.93
C GLU A 109 -24.84 1.50 10.89
N ASP A 110 -25.68 1.81 9.92
CA ASP A 110 -26.01 0.88 8.83
C ASP A 110 -24.76 0.50 8.03
N ALA A 111 -23.87 1.46 7.75
CA ALA A 111 -22.62 1.21 7.06
C ALA A 111 -21.68 0.31 7.89
N VAL A 112 -21.59 0.51 9.20
CA VAL A 112 -20.82 -0.36 10.11
C VAL A 112 -21.36 -1.79 10.05
N ASP A 113 -22.67 -1.99 10.14
CA ASP A 113 -23.29 -3.30 10.10
C ASP A 113 -23.00 -4.02 8.77
N LEU A 114 -23.09 -3.31 7.64
CA LEU A 114 -22.79 -3.85 6.32
C LEU A 114 -21.31 -4.27 6.18
N ILE A 115 -20.38 -3.47 6.70
CA ILE A 115 -18.95 -3.80 6.69
C ILE A 115 -18.68 -5.02 7.57
N CYS A 116 -19.25 -5.05 8.76
CA CYS A 116 -19.11 -6.19 9.69
C CYS A 116 -19.66 -7.48 9.11
N GLU A 117 -20.80 -7.42 8.41
CA GLU A 117 -21.35 -8.59 7.71
C GLU A 117 -20.45 -9.02 6.55
N ALA A 118 -19.97 -8.07 5.76
CA ALA A 118 -19.13 -8.38 4.58
C ALA A 118 -17.81 -9.05 5.00
N VAL A 119 -17.14 -8.53 6.03
CA VAL A 119 -15.83 -9.07 6.45
C VAL A 119 -15.91 -10.49 6.99
N GLN A 120 -17.08 -10.94 7.44
CA GLN A 120 -17.30 -12.30 7.93
C GLN A 120 -17.51 -13.33 6.82
N LYS A 121 -17.69 -12.89 5.59
CA LYS A 121 -17.87 -13.80 4.46
C LYS A 121 -16.61 -14.60 4.18
N GLU A 122 -16.78 -15.85 3.74
CA GLU A 122 -15.70 -16.84 3.56
C GLU A 122 -14.53 -16.30 2.72
N GLN A 123 -14.84 -15.56 1.64
CA GLN A 123 -13.81 -15.00 0.74
C GLN A 123 -12.89 -13.97 1.39
N PHE A 124 -13.26 -13.40 2.55
CA PHE A 124 -12.44 -12.44 3.29
C PHE A 124 -11.76 -13.06 4.52
N GLN A 125 -11.94 -14.35 4.75
CA GLN A 125 -11.27 -15.03 5.85
C GLN A 125 -9.82 -15.38 5.47
N SER A 126 -8.91 -15.30 6.45
CA SER A 126 -7.53 -15.70 6.22
C SER A 126 -7.41 -17.22 6.00
N THR A 127 -6.56 -17.58 5.07
CA THR A 127 -6.18 -18.96 4.75
C THR A 127 -4.70 -19.15 4.94
N ASP A 128 -4.21 -20.39 4.92
CA ASP A 128 -2.77 -20.64 4.94
C ASP A 128 -2.06 -19.97 3.75
N ALA A 129 -2.68 -20.01 2.57
CA ALA A 129 -2.16 -19.35 1.38
C ALA A 129 -2.12 -17.82 1.52
N SER A 130 -3.19 -17.20 2.06
CA SER A 130 -3.22 -15.75 2.21
C SER A 130 -2.29 -15.26 3.33
N ARG A 131 -2.09 -16.03 4.40
CA ARG A 131 -1.08 -15.75 5.42
C ARG A 131 0.32 -15.85 4.87
N GLN A 132 0.61 -16.86 4.05
CA GLN A 132 1.89 -16.98 3.35
C GLN A 132 2.14 -15.80 2.42
N ALA A 133 1.11 -15.32 1.71
CA ALA A 133 1.22 -14.15 0.86
C ALA A 133 1.61 -12.88 1.66
N VAL A 134 1.05 -12.68 2.85
CA VAL A 134 1.47 -11.58 3.75
C VAL A 134 2.92 -11.74 4.17
N GLU A 135 3.35 -12.93 4.55
CA GLU A 135 4.74 -13.20 4.95
C GLU A 135 5.71 -12.93 3.80
N ASP A 136 5.36 -13.36 2.59
CA ASP A 136 6.16 -13.11 1.39
C ASP A 136 6.26 -11.61 1.08
N MET A 137 5.15 -10.89 1.15
CA MET A 137 5.13 -9.43 0.96
C MET A 137 5.95 -8.71 2.03
N LEU A 138 5.86 -9.14 3.29
CA LEU A 138 6.61 -8.57 4.40
C LEU A 138 8.11 -8.80 4.22
N LEU A 139 8.51 -10.00 3.85
CA LEU A 139 9.92 -10.32 3.57
C LEU A 139 10.48 -9.48 2.43
N ALA A 140 9.73 -9.34 1.34
CA ALA A 140 10.11 -8.48 0.22
C ALA A 140 10.23 -7.01 0.62
N ALA A 141 9.30 -6.51 1.44
CA ALA A 141 9.31 -5.14 1.93
C ALA A 141 10.50 -4.85 2.86
N GLU A 142 10.84 -5.78 3.75
CA GLU A 142 12.00 -5.66 4.63
C GLU A 142 13.31 -5.68 3.83
N ALA A 143 13.44 -6.57 2.87
CA ALA A 143 14.58 -6.60 1.96
C ALA A 143 14.69 -5.29 1.16
N LYS A 144 13.57 -4.74 0.68
CA LYS A 144 13.55 -3.45 0.00
C LYS A 144 14.03 -2.30 0.89
N VAL A 145 13.65 -2.27 2.15
CA VAL A 145 14.15 -1.27 3.11
C VAL A 145 15.67 -1.32 3.24
N ARG A 146 16.26 -2.52 3.25
CA ARG A 146 17.72 -2.68 3.29
C ARG A 146 18.43 -2.17 2.03
N LEU A 147 17.74 -2.23 0.90
CA LEU A 147 18.30 -1.86 -0.40
C LEU A 147 18.08 -0.39 -0.77
N VAL A 148 17.00 0.23 -0.29
CA VAL A 148 16.48 1.51 -0.83
C VAL A 148 17.46 2.67 -0.77
N GLU A 149 18.38 2.69 0.19
CA GLU A 149 19.39 3.74 0.31
C GLU A 149 20.44 3.70 -0.82
N LYS A 150 20.83 2.50 -1.23
CA LYS A 150 21.85 2.29 -2.27
C LYS A 150 21.26 1.98 -3.64
N PHE A 151 20.13 1.28 -3.63
CA PHE A 151 19.45 0.77 -4.82
C PHE A 151 17.96 1.13 -4.79
N PRO A 152 17.61 2.44 -4.88
CA PRO A 152 16.23 2.90 -4.75
C PRO A 152 15.29 2.35 -5.82
N ASP A 153 15.82 1.95 -6.97
CA ASP A 153 15.05 1.42 -8.12
C ASP A 153 14.93 -0.11 -8.13
N ALA A 154 15.61 -0.81 -7.19
CA ALA A 154 15.49 -2.25 -7.09
C ALA A 154 14.05 -2.69 -6.80
N GLU A 155 13.53 -3.62 -7.60
CA GLU A 155 12.26 -4.30 -7.36
C GLU A 155 12.53 -5.60 -6.61
N VAL A 156 11.78 -5.86 -5.54
CA VAL A 156 12.01 -7.01 -4.67
C VAL A 156 10.76 -7.87 -4.63
N PHE A 157 10.94 -9.17 -4.88
CA PHE A 157 9.91 -10.20 -4.82
C PHE A 157 10.36 -11.30 -3.86
N ALA A 158 9.44 -11.91 -3.15
CA ALA A 158 9.73 -13.02 -2.25
C ALA A 158 8.65 -14.10 -2.35
N GLU A 159 9.07 -15.33 -2.23
CA GLU A 159 8.22 -16.51 -2.13
C GLU A 159 8.86 -17.53 -1.20
N LYS A 160 8.22 -17.80 -0.06
CA LYS A 160 8.65 -18.82 0.92
C LYS A 160 10.15 -18.76 1.26
N GLY A 161 10.65 -17.58 1.57
CA GLY A 161 12.05 -17.36 1.93
C GLY A 161 13.01 -17.16 0.74
N ASN A 162 12.57 -17.38 -0.48
CA ASN A 162 13.34 -17.09 -1.68
C ASN A 162 13.09 -15.65 -2.12
N VAL A 163 14.12 -14.82 -2.11
CA VAL A 163 14.05 -13.40 -2.51
C VAL A 163 14.70 -13.22 -3.87
N ASN A 164 13.97 -12.62 -4.79
CA ASN A 164 14.50 -12.17 -6.08
C ASN A 164 14.52 -10.64 -6.13
N VAL A 165 15.66 -10.08 -6.49
CA VAL A 165 15.85 -8.65 -6.69
C VAL A 165 16.07 -8.39 -8.18
N LYS A 166 15.17 -7.61 -8.78
CA LYS A 166 15.29 -7.16 -10.17
C LYS A 166 15.84 -5.74 -10.20
N MET A 167 16.88 -5.55 -10.99
CA MET A 167 17.59 -4.28 -11.08
C MET A 167 17.85 -3.89 -12.52
N GLU A 168 17.93 -2.60 -12.78
CA GLU A 168 18.51 -2.04 -14.00
C GLU A 168 19.98 -1.73 -13.73
N GLY A 169 20.87 -2.03 -14.69
CA GLY A 169 22.29 -1.82 -14.51
C GLY A 169 23.12 -1.87 -15.78
N LEU A 170 24.40 -1.53 -15.62
CA LEU A 170 25.41 -1.60 -16.67
C LEU A 170 26.20 -2.91 -16.53
N TYR A 171 26.55 -3.50 -17.66
CA TYR A 171 27.26 -4.77 -17.76
C TYR A 171 28.56 -4.82 -16.93
N ASP A 172 29.31 -3.72 -16.91
CA ASP A 172 30.65 -3.64 -16.31
C ASP A 172 30.67 -3.73 -14.79
N GLN A 173 29.50 -3.57 -14.14
CA GLN A 173 29.36 -3.55 -12.68
C GLN A 173 28.48 -4.67 -12.11
N GLU A 174 28.00 -5.57 -12.96
CA GLU A 174 27.01 -6.57 -12.62
C GLU A 174 27.40 -7.42 -11.40
N GLU A 175 28.59 -8.01 -11.42
CA GLU A 175 29.05 -8.93 -10.37
C GLU A 175 29.20 -8.20 -9.02
N ALA A 176 29.76 -7.00 -9.00
CA ALA A 176 29.92 -6.21 -7.79
C ALA A 176 28.58 -5.78 -7.20
N VAL A 177 27.62 -5.39 -8.06
CA VAL A 177 26.27 -5.01 -7.66
C VAL A 177 25.51 -6.22 -7.11
N LYS A 178 25.51 -7.35 -7.81
CA LYS A 178 24.89 -8.59 -7.35
C LYS A 178 25.40 -9.01 -5.98
N LYS A 179 26.72 -9.04 -5.79
CA LYS A 179 27.34 -9.39 -4.52
C LYS A 179 26.90 -8.45 -3.38
N LYS A 180 26.82 -7.15 -3.66
CA LYS A 180 26.38 -6.18 -2.64
C LYS A 180 24.92 -6.32 -2.28
N VAL A 181 24.07 -6.58 -3.26
CA VAL A 181 22.65 -6.84 -3.05
C VAL A 181 22.45 -8.12 -2.24
N GLU A 182 23.10 -9.21 -2.61
CA GLU A 182 23.04 -10.48 -1.89
C GLU A 182 23.52 -10.34 -0.43
N GLU A 183 24.60 -9.59 -0.20
CA GLU A 183 25.11 -9.30 1.16
C GLU A 183 24.05 -8.57 2.00
N LEU A 184 23.41 -7.54 1.46
CA LEU A 184 22.40 -6.76 2.19
C LEU A 184 21.12 -7.56 2.45
N VAL A 185 20.65 -8.30 1.46
CA VAL A 185 19.40 -9.07 1.57
C VAL A 185 19.58 -10.29 2.48
N SER A 186 20.72 -10.94 2.46
CA SER A 186 21.00 -12.11 3.30
C SER A 186 21.02 -11.79 4.80
N GLN A 187 21.13 -10.53 5.18
CA GLN A 187 21.03 -10.08 6.57
C GLN A 187 19.59 -10.00 7.09
N VAL A 188 18.60 -10.09 6.20
CA VAL A 188 17.18 -10.05 6.56
C VAL A 188 16.77 -11.41 7.12
N PRO A 189 16.19 -11.47 8.34
CA PRO A 189 15.70 -12.72 8.91
C PRO A 189 14.62 -13.34 8.01
N GLY A 190 14.70 -14.65 7.80
CA GLY A 190 13.76 -15.41 6.97
C GLY A 190 14.17 -15.55 5.51
N VAL A 191 15.22 -14.87 5.06
CA VAL A 191 15.79 -15.08 3.73
C VAL A 191 16.58 -16.38 3.71
N GLN A 192 16.13 -17.32 2.89
CA GLN A 192 16.83 -18.61 2.66
C GLN A 192 17.74 -18.54 1.45
N LYS A 193 17.26 -17.85 0.39
CA LYS A 193 18.00 -17.67 -0.86
C LYS A 193 17.75 -16.29 -1.43
N CYS A 194 18.78 -15.67 -1.96
CA CYS A 194 18.69 -14.43 -2.73
C CYS A 194 19.21 -14.64 -4.15
N SER A 195 18.44 -14.21 -5.13
CA SER A 195 18.85 -14.15 -6.53
C SER A 195 18.68 -12.72 -7.07
N VAL A 196 19.56 -12.30 -7.97
CA VAL A 196 19.54 -10.98 -8.58
C VAL A 196 19.39 -11.12 -10.08
N SER A 197 18.35 -10.51 -10.64
CA SER A 197 18.11 -10.43 -12.07
C SER A 197 18.46 -9.04 -12.57
N MET A 198 19.36 -8.94 -13.56
CA MET A 198 19.72 -7.67 -14.16
C MET A 198 18.98 -7.47 -15.46
N VAL A 199 18.39 -6.29 -15.64
CA VAL A 199 17.86 -5.80 -16.92
C VAL A 199 18.82 -4.75 -17.44
N TYR A 200 19.31 -4.94 -18.64
CA TYR A 200 20.29 -4.02 -19.24
C TYR A 200 19.55 -2.93 -19.99
N MET A 201 19.98 -1.69 -19.79
CA MET A 201 19.53 -0.58 -20.63
C MET A 201 20.32 -0.59 -21.93
N ASP A 202 19.61 -0.66 -23.07
CA ASP A 202 20.20 -0.37 -24.37
C ASP A 202 20.68 1.09 -24.38
N ARG A 203 21.92 1.29 -24.84
CA ARG A 203 22.53 2.62 -24.94
C ARG A 203 21.94 3.41 -26.10
#